data_92b41a87b809b6d0ca5feed29af75625
#
_entry.id   92b41a87b809b6d0ca5feed29af75625
#
_cell.length_a   1.000
_cell.length_b   1.000
_cell.length_c   1.000
_cell.angle_alpha   90.00
_cell.angle_beta   90.00
_cell.angle_gamma   90.00
#
_symmetry.space_group_name_H-M   'P 1'
#
loop_
_entity.id
_entity.type
_entity.pdbx_description
1 polymer ?
#
loop_
_entity_poly.entity_id
_entity_poly.type
_entity_poly.pdbx_seq_one_letter_code
_entity_poly.pdbx_strand_id
1 'polypeptide(L)'
;MARNKKGSDGRYRYRIYLGKDERGTKKFKSFYGSTEKEAKAAAEEYRSAIRKGLDPDQAKDATLATLYDNLITAKKAKGIGQKSLDRYANNRDAWGALKDMPAGELKAADFQRVLNDLADWHDGKPPLSHFTLTNLRSSAKAAYDLAIPEIVLYNPIIKVTCPAGAPAEPREPISEEQQQWIRETPHKAQRAAMLLLYSGFRRGEATALTWADVDLDAATITVTKGYNFTGKSTKKPKTEAGSRVVSIPKILVDYLRTQRDDCLYVLHNDKGQRMTEQGWKRLWESYMRDLNVKYGYGGKQNKNRPGGLPMVIDTFTPHQLRHTFCTLMYFAGVDVLTARDQMGHKDITVTLGIYTSLDKKFKKKKINRLDAYLKKSTAIKLSSAGSPVAQIG
;
A
#
# COMPACT_ATOMS: atom_id res chain seq x y z
N MET A 1 -11.77 44.55 -46.27
CA MET A 1 -11.53 44.29 -44.82
C MET A 1 -12.63 44.98 -44.03
N ALA A 2 -13.50 44.24 -43.36
CA ALA A 2 -14.56 44.86 -42.54
C ALA A 2 -13.92 45.56 -41.34
N ARG A 3 -14.09 46.89 -41.23
CA ARG A 3 -13.65 47.66 -40.05
C ARG A 3 -14.43 47.14 -38.85
N ASN A 4 -13.72 46.67 -37.83
CA ASN A 4 -14.31 46.28 -36.55
C ASN A 4 -14.97 47.52 -35.92
N LYS A 5 -16.31 47.56 -35.89
CA LYS A 5 -17.07 48.67 -35.25
C LYS A 5 -17.02 48.49 -33.74
N LYS A 6 -16.81 49.61 -33.05
CA LYS A 6 -16.96 49.72 -31.59
C LYS A 6 -18.43 49.36 -31.22
N GLY A 7 -18.61 48.40 -30.27
CA GLY A 7 -19.91 48.01 -29.81
C GLY A 7 -20.63 49.14 -29.00
N SER A 8 -21.91 48.97 -28.71
CA SER A 8 -22.66 49.90 -27.87
C SER A 8 -22.12 49.98 -26.42
N ASP A 9 -21.38 48.95 -26.00
CA ASP A 9 -20.67 48.84 -24.71
C ASP A 9 -19.27 49.51 -24.73
N GLY A 10 -18.95 50.21 -25.78
CA GLY A 10 -17.67 50.89 -25.91
C GLY A 10 -16.45 50.02 -26.23
N ARG A 11 -16.61 48.70 -26.40
CA ARG A 11 -15.50 47.77 -26.68
C ARG A 11 -15.42 47.40 -28.14
N TYR A 12 -14.19 47.07 -28.59
CA TYR A 12 -13.94 46.52 -29.89
C TYR A 12 -14.13 45.02 -29.86
N ARG A 13 -14.79 44.44 -30.89
CA ARG A 13 -15.03 43.01 -31.05
C ARG A 13 -14.16 42.43 -32.16
N TYR A 14 -13.40 41.38 -31.86
CA TYR A 14 -12.71 40.56 -32.83
C TYR A 14 -13.27 39.13 -32.82
N ARG A 15 -13.57 38.56 -34.00
CA ARG A 15 -14.25 37.26 -34.13
C ARG A 15 -13.36 36.28 -34.87
N ILE A 16 -13.16 35.10 -34.32
CA ILE A 16 -12.41 34.03 -34.98
C ILE A 16 -13.31 32.84 -35.31
N TYR A 17 -12.97 32.15 -36.37
CA TYR A 17 -13.63 30.91 -36.77
C TYR A 17 -12.92 29.72 -36.10
N LEU A 18 -13.67 28.82 -35.46
CA LEU A 18 -13.17 27.66 -34.72
C LEU A 18 -13.45 26.32 -35.42
N GLY A 19 -14.08 26.32 -36.60
CA GLY A 19 -14.48 25.09 -37.28
C GLY A 19 -15.97 24.95 -37.42
N LYS A 20 -16.43 23.73 -37.69
CA LYS A 20 -17.85 23.33 -37.70
C LYS A 20 -18.16 22.41 -36.52
N ASP A 21 -19.37 22.50 -36.01
CA ASP A 21 -19.87 21.52 -35.03
C ASP A 21 -20.28 20.20 -35.71
N GLU A 22 -20.74 19.23 -34.90
CA GLU A 22 -21.18 17.91 -35.39
C GLU A 22 -22.36 17.99 -36.38
N ARG A 23 -23.08 19.10 -36.39
CA ARG A 23 -24.20 19.37 -37.32
C ARG A 23 -23.76 20.16 -38.56
N GLY A 24 -22.46 20.43 -38.71
CA GLY A 24 -21.91 21.17 -39.82
C GLY A 24 -22.03 22.69 -39.70
N THR A 25 -22.54 23.24 -38.61
CA THR A 25 -22.73 24.66 -38.35
C THR A 25 -21.41 25.33 -37.98
N LYS A 26 -21.09 26.47 -38.58
CA LYS A 26 -19.83 27.20 -38.33
C LYS A 26 -19.80 27.74 -36.91
N LYS A 27 -18.82 27.30 -36.13
CA LYS A 27 -18.49 27.81 -34.78
C LYS A 27 -17.59 29.01 -34.82
N PHE A 28 -17.94 30.06 -34.07
CA PHE A 28 -17.14 31.26 -33.94
C PHE A 28 -17.02 31.66 -32.48
N LYS A 29 -15.89 32.27 -32.11
CA LYS A 29 -15.68 32.89 -30.80
C LYS A 29 -15.34 34.37 -30.96
N SER A 30 -15.94 35.19 -30.05
CA SER A 30 -15.75 36.65 -30.06
C SER A 30 -14.86 37.06 -28.89
N PHE A 31 -13.93 37.94 -29.12
CA PHE A 31 -13.03 38.54 -28.15
C PHE A 31 -13.30 40.03 -28.09
N TYR A 32 -13.22 40.61 -26.92
CA TYR A 32 -13.54 42.02 -26.69
C TYR A 32 -12.31 42.69 -26.03
N GLY A 33 -12.03 43.94 -26.37
CA GLY A 33 -10.98 44.74 -25.79
C GLY A 33 -11.35 46.22 -25.78
N SER A 34 -10.71 47.04 -24.96
CA SER A 34 -10.86 48.50 -24.97
C SER A 34 -10.27 49.13 -26.23
N THR A 35 -9.35 48.43 -26.90
CA THR A 35 -8.78 48.73 -28.18
C THR A 35 -8.92 47.58 -29.18
N GLU A 36 -8.88 47.83 -30.46
CA GLU A 36 -8.87 46.79 -31.51
C GLU A 36 -7.65 45.88 -31.38
N LYS A 37 -6.50 46.45 -30.99
CA LYS A 37 -5.27 45.75 -30.75
C LYS A 37 -5.39 44.72 -29.64
N GLU A 38 -6.03 45.08 -28.54
CA GLU A 38 -6.28 44.15 -27.41
C GLU A 38 -7.23 43.03 -27.81
N ALA A 39 -8.35 43.31 -28.47
CA ALA A 39 -9.26 42.27 -28.91
C ALA A 39 -8.62 41.28 -29.88
N LYS A 40 -7.74 41.77 -30.78
CA LYS A 40 -6.99 40.95 -31.69
C LYS A 40 -5.91 40.13 -30.98
N ALA A 41 -5.20 40.72 -30.02
CA ALA A 41 -4.18 40.01 -29.20
C ALA A 41 -4.80 38.83 -28.41
N ALA A 42 -5.93 39.05 -27.76
CA ALA A 42 -6.66 38.00 -27.04
C ALA A 42 -7.10 36.86 -27.99
N ALA A 43 -7.53 37.17 -29.20
CA ALA A 43 -7.89 36.18 -30.20
C ALA A 43 -6.70 35.37 -30.73
N GLU A 44 -5.55 35.99 -30.91
CA GLU A 44 -4.33 35.30 -31.35
C GLU A 44 -3.75 34.43 -30.21
N GLU A 45 -3.80 34.90 -28.97
CA GLU A 45 -3.44 34.09 -27.78
C GLU A 45 -4.30 32.81 -27.69
N TYR A 46 -5.61 32.97 -27.86
CA TYR A 46 -6.56 31.83 -27.88
C TYR A 46 -6.22 30.84 -29.02
N ARG A 47 -5.94 31.33 -30.23
CA ARG A 47 -5.52 30.48 -31.34
C ARG A 47 -4.20 29.79 -31.09
N SER A 48 -3.24 30.50 -30.50
CA SER A 48 -1.95 29.92 -30.14
C SER A 48 -2.11 28.79 -29.11
N ALA A 49 -2.97 28.96 -28.14
CA ALA A 49 -3.28 27.92 -27.14
C ALA A 49 -3.89 26.68 -27.82
N ILE A 50 -4.87 26.85 -28.69
CA ILE A 50 -5.47 25.71 -29.43
C ILE A 50 -4.43 25.00 -30.30
N ARG A 51 -3.53 25.74 -30.99
CA ARG A 51 -2.44 25.13 -31.79
C ARG A 51 -1.49 24.29 -30.92
N LYS A 52 -1.33 24.60 -29.64
CA LYS A 52 -0.56 23.83 -28.66
C LYS A 52 -1.34 22.66 -28.05
N GLY A 53 -2.61 22.46 -28.46
CA GLY A 53 -3.48 21.41 -27.96
C GLY A 53 -4.25 21.76 -26.69
N LEU A 54 -4.14 23.00 -26.18
CA LEU A 54 -4.88 23.44 -25.01
C LEU A 54 -6.33 23.77 -25.40
N ASP A 55 -7.30 23.37 -24.59
CA ASP A 55 -8.66 23.90 -24.60
C ASP A 55 -8.75 25.10 -23.64
N PRO A 56 -8.67 26.38 -24.13
CA PRO A 56 -8.62 27.54 -23.25
C PRO A 56 -9.90 27.75 -22.44
N ASP A 57 -11.03 27.18 -22.88
CA ASP A 57 -12.30 27.31 -22.17
C ASP A 57 -12.35 26.36 -20.96
N GLN A 58 -11.85 25.14 -21.13
CA GLN A 58 -11.69 24.22 -20.00
C GLN A 58 -10.55 24.65 -19.07
N ALA A 59 -9.44 25.11 -19.64
CA ALA A 59 -8.25 25.49 -18.89
C ALA A 59 -8.50 26.65 -17.92
N LYS A 60 -9.38 27.61 -18.30
CA LYS A 60 -9.65 28.82 -17.53
C LYS A 60 -10.23 28.53 -16.14
N ASP A 61 -11.14 27.56 -16.06
CA ASP A 61 -11.90 27.27 -14.86
C ASP A 61 -11.44 25.99 -14.14
N ALA A 62 -10.45 25.27 -14.75
CA ALA A 62 -9.96 24.02 -14.17
C ALA A 62 -9.05 24.29 -12.97
N THR A 63 -9.47 23.82 -11.81
CA THR A 63 -8.68 23.83 -10.57
C THR A 63 -7.84 22.56 -10.44
N LEU A 64 -6.90 22.52 -9.47
CA LEU A 64 -6.20 21.28 -9.13
C LEU A 64 -7.19 20.18 -8.72
N ALA A 65 -8.28 20.52 -8.01
CA ALA A 65 -9.33 19.56 -7.68
C ALA A 65 -9.98 18.95 -8.93
N THR A 66 -10.27 19.76 -9.96
CA THR A 66 -10.77 19.29 -11.25
C THR A 66 -9.83 18.25 -11.89
N LEU A 67 -8.51 18.50 -11.86
CA LEU A 67 -7.53 17.55 -12.39
C LEU A 67 -7.55 16.21 -11.64
N TYR A 68 -7.68 16.25 -10.31
CA TYR A 68 -7.81 15.04 -9.50
C TYR A 68 -9.11 14.29 -9.77
N ASP A 69 -10.24 14.98 -9.94
CA ASP A 69 -11.54 14.37 -10.22
C ASP A 69 -11.54 13.68 -11.60
N ASN A 70 -10.88 14.26 -12.58
CA ASN A 70 -10.64 13.65 -13.88
C ASN A 70 -9.76 12.39 -13.74
N LEU A 71 -8.69 12.45 -12.93
CA LEU A 71 -7.85 11.29 -12.65
C LEU A 71 -8.64 10.17 -11.95
N ILE A 72 -9.44 10.50 -10.94
CA ILE A 72 -10.29 9.54 -10.21
C ILE A 72 -11.27 8.87 -11.17
N THR A 73 -11.92 9.65 -12.05
CA THR A 73 -12.84 9.13 -13.06
C THR A 73 -12.14 8.19 -14.03
N ALA A 74 -10.98 8.57 -14.55
CA ALA A 74 -10.18 7.72 -15.43
C ALA A 74 -9.70 6.43 -14.74
N LYS A 75 -9.31 6.50 -13.46
CA LYS A 75 -8.93 5.32 -12.66
C LYS A 75 -10.12 4.41 -12.37
N LYS A 76 -11.31 4.97 -12.11
CA LYS A 76 -12.55 4.22 -11.91
C LYS A 76 -12.94 3.46 -13.17
N ALA A 77 -12.86 4.08 -14.33
CA ALA A 77 -13.10 3.44 -15.63
C ALA A 77 -12.15 2.26 -15.89
N LYS A 78 -10.92 2.30 -15.36
CA LYS A 78 -9.94 1.20 -15.40
C LYS A 78 -10.17 0.13 -14.32
N GLY A 79 -11.27 0.17 -13.58
CA GLY A 79 -11.61 -0.83 -12.57
C GLY A 79 -10.79 -0.76 -11.27
N ILE A 80 -10.18 0.39 -10.96
CA ILE A 80 -9.45 0.58 -9.70
C ILE A 80 -10.43 0.52 -8.52
N GLY A 81 -10.06 -0.23 -7.48
CA GLY A 81 -10.93 -0.43 -6.31
C GLY A 81 -11.13 0.83 -5.47
N GLN A 82 -12.32 0.96 -4.84
CA GLN A 82 -12.79 2.13 -4.11
C GLN A 82 -11.75 2.69 -3.13
N LYS A 83 -11.13 1.87 -2.29
CA LYS A 83 -10.10 2.31 -1.33
C LYS A 83 -8.91 3.06 -1.98
N SER A 84 -8.57 2.71 -3.22
CA SER A 84 -7.53 3.43 -3.96
C SER A 84 -8.06 4.74 -4.55
N LEU A 85 -9.34 4.80 -4.93
CA LEU A 85 -10.00 6.03 -5.36
C LEU A 85 -10.11 7.01 -4.18
N ASP A 86 -10.53 6.52 -3.00
CA ASP A 86 -10.59 7.32 -1.76
C ASP A 86 -9.22 7.92 -1.41
N ARG A 87 -8.13 7.17 -1.64
CA ARG A 87 -6.77 7.70 -1.44
C ARG A 87 -6.44 8.86 -2.38
N TYR A 88 -6.88 8.82 -3.65
CA TYR A 88 -6.70 9.97 -4.56
C TYR A 88 -7.51 11.18 -4.10
N ALA A 89 -8.73 10.98 -3.60
CA ALA A 89 -9.55 12.04 -3.03
C ALA A 89 -8.89 12.64 -1.78
N ASN A 90 -8.41 11.82 -0.85
CA ASN A 90 -7.69 12.28 0.33
C ASN A 90 -6.39 13.04 -0.05
N ASN A 91 -5.66 12.56 -1.07
CA ASN A 91 -4.48 13.26 -1.58
C ASN A 91 -4.84 14.61 -2.21
N ARG A 92 -5.99 14.72 -2.92
CA ARG A 92 -6.49 16.01 -3.40
C ARG A 92 -6.68 16.99 -2.26
N ASP A 93 -7.38 16.55 -1.21
CA ASP A 93 -7.73 17.39 -0.06
C ASP A 93 -6.51 17.78 0.79
N ALA A 94 -5.46 16.95 0.79
CA ALA A 94 -4.20 17.22 1.48
C ALA A 94 -3.41 18.42 0.91
N TRP A 95 -3.72 18.86 -0.31
CA TRP A 95 -3.14 20.09 -0.88
C TRP A 95 -3.72 21.39 -0.29
N GLY A 96 -4.70 21.29 0.61
CA GLY A 96 -5.31 22.45 1.27
C GLY A 96 -5.89 23.44 0.26
N ALA A 97 -5.57 24.71 0.42
CA ALA A 97 -6.09 25.78 -0.46
C ALA A 97 -5.65 25.66 -1.92
N LEU A 98 -4.50 24.98 -2.20
CA LEU A 98 -4.06 24.82 -3.59
C LEU A 98 -5.05 24.04 -4.45
N LYS A 99 -5.87 23.16 -3.87
CA LYS A 99 -6.82 22.35 -4.63
C LYS A 99 -7.85 23.20 -5.37
N ASP A 100 -8.19 24.37 -4.81
CA ASP A 100 -9.21 25.27 -5.33
C ASP A 100 -8.64 26.35 -6.27
N MET A 101 -7.31 26.40 -6.43
CA MET A 101 -6.64 27.34 -7.32
C MET A 101 -6.62 26.84 -8.76
N PRO A 102 -6.64 27.76 -9.75
CA PRO A 102 -6.53 27.41 -11.18
C PRO A 102 -5.23 26.61 -11.44
N ALA A 103 -5.38 25.42 -12.03
CA ALA A 103 -4.27 24.48 -12.21
C ALA A 103 -3.15 25.04 -13.11
N GLY A 104 -3.51 25.90 -14.08
CA GLY A 104 -2.56 26.54 -14.99
C GLY A 104 -1.69 27.62 -14.33
N GLU A 105 -2.10 28.14 -13.18
CA GLU A 105 -1.37 29.20 -12.45
C GLU A 105 -0.43 28.64 -11.40
N LEU A 106 -0.63 27.39 -10.96
CA LEU A 106 0.17 26.75 -9.92
C LEU A 106 1.59 26.46 -10.42
N LYS A 107 2.56 26.80 -9.58
CA LYS A 107 3.99 26.63 -9.83
C LYS A 107 4.58 25.53 -8.95
N ALA A 108 5.73 25.01 -9.34
CA ALA A 108 6.47 24.02 -8.53
C ALA A 108 6.73 24.46 -7.09
N ALA A 109 6.99 25.78 -6.90
CA ALA A 109 7.21 26.36 -5.58
C ALA A 109 5.99 26.24 -4.64
N ASP A 110 4.77 26.32 -5.17
CA ASP A 110 3.55 26.21 -4.37
C ASP A 110 3.40 24.81 -3.80
N PHE A 111 3.59 23.79 -4.65
CA PHE A 111 3.58 22.38 -4.25
C PHE A 111 4.73 22.06 -3.30
N GLN A 112 5.93 22.60 -3.57
CA GLN A 112 7.09 22.37 -2.71
C GLN A 112 6.87 22.90 -1.31
N ARG A 113 6.25 24.09 -1.16
CA ARG A 113 5.91 24.69 0.14
C ARG A 113 5.00 23.76 0.93
N VAL A 114 3.88 23.30 0.33
CA VAL A 114 2.94 22.39 1.01
C VAL A 114 3.62 21.08 1.41
N LEU A 115 4.48 20.50 0.57
CA LEU A 115 5.20 19.28 0.94
C LEU A 115 6.18 19.51 2.09
N ASN A 116 6.86 20.67 2.13
CA ASN A 116 7.75 21.01 3.21
C ASN A 116 6.98 21.20 4.52
N ASP A 117 5.86 21.93 4.49
CA ASP A 117 4.99 22.12 5.64
C ASP A 117 4.48 20.80 6.21
N LEU A 118 4.05 19.88 5.32
CA LEU A 118 3.58 18.54 5.71
C LEU A 118 4.72 17.61 6.19
N ALA A 119 5.97 17.92 5.86
CA ALA A 119 7.14 17.16 6.29
C ALA A 119 7.63 17.56 7.67
N ASP A 120 7.12 18.64 8.22
CA ASP A 120 7.45 19.18 9.54
C ASP A 120 6.21 19.20 10.45
N TRP A 121 6.38 19.59 11.72
CA TRP A 121 5.25 19.80 12.62
C TRP A 121 4.41 20.97 12.13
N HIS A 122 3.12 20.72 11.90
CA HIS A 122 2.20 21.69 11.35
C HIS A 122 0.84 21.62 12.05
N ASP A 123 0.33 22.73 12.55
CA ASP A 123 -0.97 22.82 13.25
C ASP A 123 -1.18 21.75 14.34
N GLY A 124 -0.14 21.44 15.10
CA GLY A 124 -0.19 20.41 16.16
C GLY A 124 -0.24 18.98 15.65
N LYS A 125 -0.06 18.75 14.34
CA LYS A 125 0.00 17.42 13.71
C LYS A 125 1.44 16.99 13.49
N PRO A 126 1.76 15.69 13.68
CA PRO A 126 3.09 15.17 13.44
C PRO A 126 3.43 15.19 11.93
N PRO A 127 4.72 15.29 11.60
CA PRO A 127 5.18 15.27 10.21
C PRO A 127 4.78 14.00 9.49
N LEU A 128 4.45 14.12 8.19
CA LEU A 128 4.14 12.98 7.35
C LEU A 128 5.43 12.23 6.97
N SER A 129 5.32 10.91 6.84
CA SER A 129 6.45 10.09 6.38
C SER A 129 6.80 10.39 4.92
N HIS A 130 8.08 10.21 4.56
CA HIS A 130 8.56 10.32 3.18
C HIS A 130 7.71 9.53 2.18
N PHE A 131 7.26 8.33 2.57
CA PHE A 131 6.38 7.49 1.73
C PHE A 131 5.03 8.18 1.46
N THR A 132 4.43 8.81 2.46
CA THR A 132 3.16 9.54 2.31
C THR A 132 3.33 10.75 1.41
N LEU A 133 4.39 11.53 1.62
CA LEU A 133 4.74 12.69 0.78
C LEU A 133 4.99 12.29 -0.67
N THR A 134 5.71 11.19 -0.90
CA THR A 134 5.95 10.64 -2.23
C THR A 134 4.66 10.21 -2.92
N ASN A 135 3.72 9.60 -2.19
CA ASN A 135 2.40 9.24 -2.73
C ASN A 135 1.58 10.49 -3.09
N LEU A 136 1.60 11.51 -2.24
CA LEU A 136 0.92 12.78 -2.47
C LEU A 136 1.46 13.45 -3.75
N ARG A 137 2.78 13.63 -3.86
CA ARG A 137 3.44 14.16 -5.04
C ARG A 137 3.13 13.35 -6.31
N SER A 138 3.22 12.01 -6.23
CA SER A 138 3.01 11.12 -7.39
C SER A 138 1.58 11.17 -7.89
N SER A 139 0.60 11.33 -7.00
CA SER A 139 -0.81 11.49 -7.40
C SER A 139 -1.06 12.83 -8.10
N ALA A 140 -0.47 13.93 -7.62
CA ALA A 140 -0.54 15.24 -8.28
C ALA A 140 0.13 15.19 -9.66
N LYS A 141 1.32 14.56 -9.74
CA LYS A 141 1.99 14.35 -11.01
C LYS A 141 1.08 13.63 -12.01
N ALA A 142 0.43 12.55 -11.59
CA ALA A 142 -0.46 11.79 -12.46
C ALA A 142 -1.71 12.58 -12.89
N ALA A 143 -2.22 13.49 -12.03
CA ALA A 143 -3.34 14.35 -12.36
C ALA A 143 -2.96 15.38 -13.45
N TYR A 144 -1.79 16.00 -13.31
CA TYR A 144 -1.27 16.90 -14.33
C TYR A 144 -0.90 16.18 -15.65
N ASP A 145 -0.25 15.01 -15.57
CA ASP A 145 0.11 14.23 -16.76
C ASP A 145 -1.14 13.84 -17.59
N LEU A 146 -2.28 13.58 -16.93
CA LEU A 146 -3.54 13.30 -17.61
C LEU A 146 -4.17 14.55 -18.25
N ALA A 147 -3.91 15.73 -17.70
CA ALA A 147 -4.48 16.99 -18.15
C ALA A 147 -3.71 17.66 -19.29
N ILE A 148 -2.52 17.18 -19.62
CA ILE A 148 -1.69 17.68 -20.72
C ILE A 148 -2.15 17.01 -22.04
N PRO A 149 -2.28 17.74 -23.14
CA PRO A 149 -2.13 19.22 -23.29
C PRO A 149 -3.46 19.97 -23.12
N GLU A 150 -4.58 19.28 -22.94
CA GLU A 150 -5.95 19.82 -23.09
C GLU A 150 -6.27 20.91 -22.06
N ILE A 151 -5.85 20.72 -20.82
CA ILE A 151 -6.18 21.64 -19.71
C ILE A 151 -4.96 22.44 -19.26
N VAL A 152 -3.77 21.84 -19.29
CA VAL A 152 -2.50 22.48 -18.92
C VAL A 152 -1.42 22.12 -19.93
N LEU A 153 -0.49 23.04 -20.20
CA LEU A 153 0.62 22.80 -21.12
C LEU A 153 1.87 22.21 -20.46
N TYR A 154 1.93 22.25 -19.14
CA TYR A 154 3.12 21.87 -18.39
C TYR A 154 2.73 21.26 -17.04
N ASN A 155 3.51 20.27 -16.60
CA ASN A 155 3.36 19.66 -15.28
C ASN A 155 4.39 20.24 -14.30
N PRO A 156 3.98 21.10 -13.36
CA PRO A 156 4.90 21.73 -12.41
C PRO A 156 5.50 20.73 -11.42
N ILE A 157 4.83 19.58 -11.21
CA ILE A 157 5.26 18.56 -10.22
C ILE A 157 6.57 17.87 -10.62
N ILE A 158 6.98 17.95 -11.90
CA ILE A 158 8.24 17.38 -12.37
C ILE A 158 9.44 17.97 -11.61
N LYS A 159 9.39 19.27 -11.28
CA LYS A 159 10.45 19.99 -10.55
C LYS A 159 10.32 19.92 -9.03
N VAL A 160 9.26 19.31 -8.51
CA VAL A 160 9.02 19.20 -7.07
C VAL A 160 9.79 18.00 -6.50
N THR A 161 10.48 18.18 -5.40
CA THR A 161 11.21 17.13 -4.67
C THR A 161 10.46 16.73 -3.39
N CYS A 162 10.55 15.45 -3.00
CA CYS A 162 9.97 15.02 -1.74
C CYS A 162 10.97 15.26 -0.60
N PRO A 163 10.59 16.01 0.45
CA PRO A 163 11.41 16.13 1.66
C PRO A 163 11.50 14.78 2.38
N ALA A 164 12.46 14.67 3.29
CA ALA A 164 12.68 13.44 4.06
C ALA A 164 11.45 13.03 4.89
N GLY A 165 10.75 14.00 5.48
CA GLY A 165 9.59 13.78 6.34
C GLY A 165 9.93 13.00 7.61
N ALA A 166 8.90 12.50 8.30
CA ALA A 166 9.10 11.65 9.47
C ALA A 166 9.86 10.37 9.10
N PRO A 167 10.83 9.94 9.94
CA PRO A 167 11.52 8.68 9.73
C PRO A 167 10.51 7.53 9.71
N ALA A 168 10.72 6.58 8.81
CA ALA A 168 9.93 5.38 8.80
C ALA A 168 10.32 4.52 9.98
N GLU A 169 9.38 4.23 10.87
CA GLU A 169 9.61 3.22 11.91
C GLU A 169 9.74 1.84 11.25
N PRO A 170 10.88 1.14 11.45
CA PRO A 170 11.02 -0.21 10.95
C PRO A 170 9.95 -1.10 11.59
N ARG A 171 9.27 -1.91 10.80
CA ARG A 171 8.37 -2.92 11.32
C ARG A 171 9.20 -4.07 11.87
N GLU A 172 9.49 -4.02 13.16
CA GLU A 172 10.19 -5.12 13.82
C GLU A 172 9.29 -6.37 13.90
N PRO A 173 9.86 -7.58 13.77
CA PRO A 173 9.15 -8.81 14.05
C PRO A 173 8.76 -8.84 15.54
N ILE A 174 7.70 -9.57 15.87
CA ILE A 174 7.35 -9.78 17.28
C ILE A 174 8.44 -10.60 17.99
N SER A 175 8.60 -10.35 19.29
CA SER A 175 9.58 -11.02 20.12
C SER A 175 9.28 -12.52 20.28
N GLU A 176 10.25 -13.31 20.72
CA GLU A 176 10.04 -14.74 21.06
C GLU A 176 9.03 -14.90 22.21
N GLU A 177 9.06 -13.99 23.16
CA GLU A 177 8.11 -13.94 24.26
C GLU A 177 6.67 -13.71 23.76
N GLN A 178 6.46 -12.75 22.87
CA GLN A 178 5.16 -12.51 22.23
C GLN A 178 4.67 -13.70 21.40
N GLN A 179 5.60 -14.41 20.74
CA GLN A 179 5.27 -15.65 20.04
C GLN A 179 4.82 -16.74 21.03
N GLN A 180 5.44 -16.80 22.21
CA GLN A 180 5.02 -17.70 23.29
C GLN A 180 3.64 -17.32 23.82
N TRP A 181 3.35 -16.04 24.01
CA TRP A 181 2.01 -15.59 24.40
C TRP A 181 0.93 -16.07 23.44
N ILE A 182 1.21 -16.03 22.12
CA ILE A 182 0.27 -16.53 21.10
C ILE A 182 0.02 -18.02 21.25
N ARG A 183 1.06 -18.82 21.52
CA ARG A 183 0.92 -20.27 21.69
C ARG A 183 0.14 -20.65 22.96
N GLU A 184 0.35 -19.91 24.05
CA GLU A 184 -0.10 -20.27 25.40
C GLU A 184 -1.38 -19.58 25.87
N THR A 185 -1.93 -18.63 25.09
CA THR A 185 -3.11 -17.90 25.53
C THR A 185 -4.33 -18.28 24.70
N PRO A 186 -5.21 -19.17 25.25
CA PRO A 186 -6.46 -19.51 24.59
C PRO A 186 -7.33 -18.26 24.41
N HIS A 187 -7.74 -18.00 23.18
CA HIS A 187 -8.65 -16.92 22.82
C HIS A 187 -9.23 -17.19 21.43
N LYS A 188 -10.42 -16.67 21.11
CA LYS A 188 -11.02 -16.80 19.76
C LYS A 188 -10.11 -16.27 18.63
N ALA A 189 -9.23 -15.30 18.91
CA ALA A 189 -8.25 -14.80 17.95
C ALA A 189 -6.99 -15.65 17.83
N GLN A 190 -6.75 -16.59 18.75
CA GLN A 190 -5.52 -17.39 18.75
C GLN A 190 -5.38 -18.18 17.45
N ARG A 191 -6.45 -18.77 16.93
CA ARG A 191 -6.44 -19.48 15.63
C ARG A 191 -5.96 -18.57 14.50
N ALA A 192 -6.43 -17.33 14.48
CA ALA A 192 -5.98 -16.35 13.50
C ALA A 192 -4.50 -15.96 13.70
N ALA A 193 -4.08 -15.76 14.95
CA ALA A 193 -2.70 -15.42 15.28
C ALA A 193 -1.72 -16.53 14.91
N MET A 194 -2.02 -17.78 15.29
CA MET A 194 -1.23 -18.98 14.95
C MET A 194 -1.12 -19.16 13.43
N LEU A 195 -2.25 -19.05 12.71
CA LEU A 195 -2.27 -19.16 11.26
C LEU A 195 -1.39 -18.09 10.61
N LEU A 196 -1.54 -16.81 10.98
CA LEU A 196 -0.76 -15.72 10.41
C LEU A 196 0.73 -15.82 10.74
N LEU A 197 1.07 -16.24 11.97
CA LEU A 197 2.45 -16.35 12.44
C LEU A 197 3.21 -17.48 11.77
N TYR A 198 2.55 -18.61 11.45
CA TYR A 198 3.21 -19.83 10.97
C TYR A 198 2.91 -20.19 9.51
N SER A 199 2.10 -19.40 8.79
CA SER A 199 1.91 -19.55 7.35
C SER A 199 2.24 -18.28 6.56
N GLY A 200 2.40 -17.15 7.24
CA GLY A 200 2.66 -15.87 6.62
C GLY A 200 1.54 -15.32 5.73
N PHE A 201 0.31 -15.76 5.91
CA PHE A 201 -0.84 -15.30 5.12
C PHE A 201 -1.12 -13.81 5.32
N ARG A 202 -1.66 -13.19 4.26
CA ARG A 202 -2.31 -11.89 4.42
C ARG A 202 -3.63 -12.05 5.16
N ARG A 203 -4.04 -11.05 5.94
CA ARG A 203 -5.34 -11.06 6.65
C ARG A 203 -6.50 -11.46 5.73
N GLY A 204 -6.54 -10.95 4.50
CA GLY A 204 -7.59 -11.29 3.54
C GLY A 204 -7.51 -12.73 3.03
N GLU A 205 -6.33 -13.32 2.87
CA GLU A 205 -6.14 -14.72 2.51
C GLU A 205 -6.64 -15.62 3.64
N ALA A 206 -6.19 -15.37 4.87
CA ALA A 206 -6.63 -16.10 6.06
C ALA A 206 -8.16 -16.01 6.28
N THR A 207 -8.78 -14.85 6.02
CA THR A 207 -10.23 -14.68 6.15
C THR A 207 -11.02 -15.44 5.09
N ALA A 208 -10.45 -15.69 3.93
CA ALA A 208 -11.10 -16.42 2.83
C ALA A 208 -10.90 -17.94 2.92
N LEU A 209 -10.00 -18.39 3.79
CA LEU A 209 -9.60 -19.78 3.91
C LEU A 209 -10.76 -20.66 4.40
N THR A 210 -10.96 -21.79 3.74
CA THR A 210 -11.91 -22.85 4.13
C THR A 210 -11.15 -24.10 4.57
N TRP A 211 -11.78 -24.97 5.33
CA TRP A 211 -11.17 -26.24 5.73
C TRP A 211 -10.87 -27.17 4.54
N ALA A 212 -11.57 -27.00 3.41
CA ALA A 212 -11.26 -27.71 2.17
C ALA A 212 -9.94 -27.26 1.53
N ASP A 213 -9.44 -26.09 1.86
CA ASP A 213 -8.16 -25.58 1.38
C ASP A 213 -6.96 -26.09 2.23
N VAL A 214 -7.22 -26.81 3.34
CA VAL A 214 -6.22 -27.23 4.35
C VAL A 214 -6.04 -28.73 4.31
N ASP A 215 -4.86 -29.19 3.96
CA ASP A 215 -4.42 -30.58 4.03
C ASP A 215 -3.43 -30.73 5.21
N LEU A 216 -3.96 -31.27 6.33
CA LEU A 216 -3.16 -31.45 7.55
C LEU A 216 -2.24 -32.68 7.48
N ASP A 217 -2.51 -33.61 6.58
CA ASP A 217 -1.67 -34.82 6.44
C ASP A 217 -0.46 -34.52 5.52
N ALA A 218 -0.70 -33.77 4.43
CA ALA A 218 0.37 -33.23 3.60
C ALA A 218 1.07 -32.02 4.23
N ALA A 219 0.59 -31.49 5.35
CA ALA A 219 1.05 -30.26 5.99
C ALA A 219 1.11 -29.06 5.05
N THR A 220 0.04 -28.88 4.25
CA THR A 220 -0.07 -27.80 3.26
C THR A 220 -1.39 -27.05 3.33
N ILE A 221 -1.37 -25.82 2.87
CA ILE A 221 -2.57 -24.98 2.68
C ILE A 221 -2.54 -24.37 1.29
N THR A 222 -3.63 -24.54 0.54
CA THR A 222 -3.78 -23.98 -0.81
C THR A 222 -4.43 -22.61 -0.75
N VAL A 223 -3.74 -21.59 -1.25
CA VAL A 223 -4.24 -20.20 -1.31
C VAL A 223 -4.69 -19.91 -2.73
N THR A 224 -5.99 -19.82 -2.97
CA THR A 224 -6.58 -19.52 -4.29
C THR A 224 -7.41 -18.25 -4.30
N LYS A 225 -7.67 -17.67 -3.13
CA LYS A 225 -8.58 -16.55 -2.96
C LYS A 225 -8.19 -15.66 -1.78
N GLY A 226 -8.65 -14.41 -1.82
CA GLY A 226 -8.51 -13.49 -0.71
C GLY A 226 -9.78 -12.66 -0.53
N TYR A 227 -10.14 -12.36 0.70
CA TYR A 227 -11.29 -11.53 1.01
C TYR A 227 -10.91 -10.05 0.98
N ASN A 228 -11.67 -9.29 0.18
CA ASN A 228 -11.59 -7.84 0.13
C ASN A 228 -12.63 -7.24 1.09
N PHE A 229 -12.18 -6.71 2.21
CA PHE A 229 -13.05 -6.15 3.25
C PHE A 229 -13.84 -4.93 2.75
N THR A 230 -13.24 -4.06 1.95
CA THR A 230 -13.89 -2.85 1.43
C THR A 230 -15.01 -3.20 0.44
N GLY A 231 -14.73 -4.09 -0.50
CA GLY A 231 -15.71 -4.54 -1.50
C GLY A 231 -16.60 -5.70 -1.01
N LYS A 232 -16.44 -6.13 0.24
CA LYS A 232 -17.17 -7.27 0.85
C LYS A 232 -17.27 -8.50 -0.07
N SER A 233 -16.22 -8.78 -0.83
CA SER A 233 -16.20 -9.82 -1.86
C SER A 233 -14.93 -10.66 -1.80
N THR A 234 -15.07 -11.95 -2.15
CA THR A 234 -13.92 -12.82 -2.38
C THR A 234 -13.41 -12.58 -3.79
N LYS A 235 -12.12 -12.35 -3.93
CA LYS A 235 -11.46 -12.17 -5.23
C LYS A 235 -10.36 -13.20 -5.38
N LYS A 236 -10.17 -13.68 -6.61
CA LYS A 236 -8.94 -14.39 -6.97
C LYS A 236 -7.75 -13.46 -6.74
N PRO A 237 -6.57 -13.98 -6.42
CA PRO A 237 -5.37 -13.17 -6.35
C PRO A 237 -5.18 -12.38 -7.64
N LYS A 238 -4.64 -11.16 -7.52
CA LYS A 238 -4.41 -10.28 -8.69
C LYS A 238 -3.30 -10.79 -9.62
N THR A 239 -2.54 -11.79 -9.20
CA THR A 239 -1.39 -12.36 -9.93
C THR A 239 -1.36 -13.86 -9.70
N GLU A 240 -0.77 -14.61 -10.63
CA GLU A 240 -0.53 -16.05 -10.49
C GLU A 240 0.27 -16.39 -9.22
N ALA A 241 1.25 -15.58 -8.86
CA ALA A 241 2.01 -15.72 -7.61
C ALA A 241 1.15 -15.62 -6.35
N GLY A 242 -0.09 -15.15 -6.45
CA GLY A 242 -1.05 -15.13 -5.36
C GLY A 242 -1.79 -16.45 -5.17
N SER A 243 -1.83 -17.32 -6.19
CA SER A 243 -2.34 -18.70 -6.09
C SER A 243 -1.16 -19.62 -5.85
N ARG A 244 -1.09 -20.22 -4.67
CA ARG A 244 0.06 -21.01 -4.24
C ARG A 244 -0.31 -22.07 -3.22
N VAL A 245 0.51 -23.10 -3.12
CA VAL A 245 0.49 -24.06 -2.01
C VAL A 245 1.57 -23.65 -1.00
N VAL A 246 1.17 -23.48 0.24
CA VAL A 246 2.04 -23.07 1.36
C VAL A 246 2.27 -24.26 2.26
N SER A 247 3.53 -24.67 2.45
CA SER A 247 3.89 -25.65 3.46
C SER A 247 3.82 -25.04 4.86
N ILE A 248 3.23 -25.76 5.80
CA ILE A 248 3.06 -25.29 7.17
C ILE A 248 3.85 -26.15 8.16
N PRO A 249 4.46 -25.55 9.19
CA PRO A 249 5.25 -26.28 10.17
C PRO A 249 4.35 -27.14 11.08
N LYS A 250 4.95 -28.21 11.62
CA LYS A 250 4.26 -29.19 12.51
C LYS A 250 3.49 -28.52 13.65
N ILE A 251 4.03 -27.47 14.25
CA ILE A 251 3.38 -26.73 15.33
C ILE A 251 2.00 -26.15 14.91
N LEU A 252 1.88 -25.70 13.65
CA LEU A 252 0.60 -25.21 13.13
C LEU A 252 -0.32 -26.37 12.76
N VAL A 253 0.20 -27.46 12.21
CA VAL A 253 -0.57 -28.68 11.91
C VAL A 253 -1.21 -29.24 13.16
N ASP A 254 -0.42 -29.46 14.20
CA ASP A 254 -0.90 -30.01 15.48
C ASP A 254 -1.96 -29.10 16.11
N TYR A 255 -1.72 -27.78 16.08
CA TYR A 255 -2.70 -26.82 16.59
C TYR A 255 -4.00 -26.84 15.79
N LEU A 256 -3.95 -26.82 14.45
CA LEU A 256 -5.15 -26.82 13.61
C LEU A 256 -5.94 -28.11 13.72
N ARG A 257 -5.31 -29.26 13.96
CA ARG A 257 -5.99 -30.54 14.24
C ARG A 257 -6.88 -30.44 15.49
N THR A 258 -6.43 -29.75 16.55
CA THR A 258 -7.22 -29.54 17.77
C THR A 258 -8.32 -28.48 17.60
N GLN A 259 -8.23 -27.65 16.57
CA GLN A 259 -9.13 -26.52 16.34
C GLN A 259 -10.14 -26.76 15.22
N ARG A 260 -10.12 -27.94 14.57
CA ARG A 260 -11.04 -28.26 13.47
C ARG A 260 -12.46 -28.33 14.00
N ASP A 261 -13.36 -27.67 13.29
CA ASP A 261 -14.79 -27.62 13.57
C ASP A 261 -15.58 -27.81 12.26
N ASP A 262 -16.91 -27.92 12.35
CA ASP A 262 -17.81 -28.14 11.22
C ASP A 262 -18.13 -26.88 10.40
N CYS A 263 -17.51 -25.74 10.75
CA CYS A 263 -17.70 -24.50 10.03
C CYS A 263 -16.98 -24.56 8.66
N LEU A 264 -17.56 -23.88 7.67
CA LEU A 264 -16.94 -23.79 6.33
C LEU A 264 -15.58 -23.08 6.37
N TYR A 265 -15.49 -22.00 7.15
CA TYR A 265 -14.29 -21.15 7.20
C TYR A 265 -13.40 -21.53 8.36
N VAL A 266 -12.09 -21.57 8.14
CA VAL A 266 -11.08 -21.75 9.19
C VAL A 266 -11.16 -20.61 10.21
N LEU A 267 -11.41 -19.37 9.74
CA LEU A 267 -11.63 -18.20 10.60
C LEU A 267 -13.06 -17.68 10.41
N HIS A 268 -13.86 -17.81 11.43
CA HIS A 268 -15.28 -17.46 11.41
C HIS A 268 -15.70 -16.67 12.65
N ASN A 269 -16.86 -16.04 12.59
CA ASN A 269 -17.54 -15.43 13.74
C ASN A 269 -18.34 -16.50 14.52
N ASP A 270 -18.98 -16.10 15.60
CA ASP A 270 -19.78 -17.00 16.46
C ASP A 270 -20.97 -17.66 15.74
N LYS A 271 -21.31 -17.21 14.52
CA LYS A 271 -22.36 -17.79 13.68
C LYS A 271 -21.81 -18.68 12.57
N GLY A 272 -20.53 -19.06 12.61
CA GLY A 272 -19.86 -19.83 11.54
C GLY A 272 -19.62 -19.07 10.25
N GLN A 273 -19.91 -17.77 10.21
CA GLN A 273 -19.78 -16.95 9.02
C GLN A 273 -18.39 -16.30 8.93
N ARG A 274 -18.00 -15.90 7.73
CA ARG A 274 -16.75 -15.20 7.47
C ARG A 274 -16.64 -13.92 8.32
N MET A 275 -15.44 -13.66 8.83
CA MET A 275 -15.13 -12.46 9.58
C MET A 275 -15.29 -11.18 8.75
N THR A 276 -16.01 -10.20 9.28
CA THR A 276 -16.06 -8.82 8.72
C THR A 276 -14.85 -8.00 9.18
N GLU A 277 -14.62 -6.84 8.55
CA GLU A 277 -13.53 -5.94 8.98
C GLU A 277 -13.72 -5.48 10.44
N GLN A 278 -14.94 -5.10 10.80
CA GLN A 278 -15.27 -4.72 12.17
C GLN A 278 -15.14 -5.90 13.16
N GLY A 279 -15.55 -7.11 12.73
CA GLY A 279 -15.36 -8.33 13.51
C GLY A 279 -13.89 -8.61 13.79
N TRP A 280 -13.03 -8.50 12.78
CA TRP A 280 -11.59 -8.60 12.94
C TRP A 280 -11.01 -7.59 13.92
N LYS A 281 -11.41 -6.32 13.79
CA LYS A 281 -10.93 -5.25 14.68
C LYS A 281 -11.28 -5.56 16.14
N ARG A 282 -12.56 -5.85 16.42
CA ARG A 282 -13.04 -6.17 17.78
C ARG A 282 -12.35 -7.41 18.36
N LEU A 283 -12.21 -8.48 17.55
CA LEU A 283 -11.57 -9.71 17.94
C LEU A 283 -10.11 -9.48 18.32
N TRP A 284 -9.38 -8.71 17.50
CA TRP A 284 -7.98 -8.42 17.74
C TRP A 284 -7.76 -7.51 18.94
N GLU A 285 -8.56 -6.48 19.10
CA GLU A 285 -8.55 -5.60 20.27
C GLU A 285 -8.86 -6.35 21.55
N SER A 286 -9.82 -7.29 21.52
CA SER A 286 -10.11 -8.18 22.66
C SER A 286 -8.89 -9.03 23.02
N TYR A 287 -8.23 -9.60 22.01
CA TYR A 287 -7.04 -10.42 22.21
C TYR A 287 -5.90 -9.64 22.85
N MET A 288 -5.61 -8.44 22.32
CA MET A 288 -4.57 -7.57 22.92
C MET A 288 -4.88 -7.21 24.38
N ARG A 289 -6.16 -6.98 24.72
CA ARG A 289 -6.57 -6.74 26.10
C ARG A 289 -6.37 -7.96 26.99
N ASP A 290 -6.68 -9.18 26.53
CA ASP A 290 -6.45 -10.40 27.29
C ASP A 290 -4.95 -10.64 27.52
N LEU A 291 -4.12 -10.46 26.50
CA LEU A 291 -2.66 -10.52 26.65
C LEU A 291 -2.15 -9.47 27.64
N ASN A 292 -2.66 -8.24 27.57
CA ASN A 292 -2.31 -7.16 28.48
C ASN A 292 -2.66 -7.49 29.93
N VAL A 293 -3.82 -8.08 30.19
CA VAL A 293 -4.20 -8.54 31.52
C VAL A 293 -3.29 -9.65 32.01
N LYS A 294 -3.03 -10.66 31.17
CA LYS A 294 -2.25 -11.83 31.53
C LYS A 294 -0.77 -11.50 31.76
N TYR A 295 -0.15 -10.83 30.81
CA TYR A 295 1.29 -10.61 30.79
C TYR A 295 1.72 -9.22 31.29
N GLY A 296 0.86 -8.22 31.15
CA GLY A 296 1.13 -6.87 31.67
C GLY A 296 0.73 -6.68 33.13
N TYR A 297 -0.33 -7.34 33.56
CA TYR A 297 -0.88 -7.20 34.93
C TYR A 297 -0.90 -8.52 35.72
N GLY A 298 -0.26 -9.58 35.24
CA GLY A 298 -0.18 -10.86 35.91
C GLY A 298 -1.55 -11.53 36.16
N GLY A 299 -2.55 -11.26 35.32
CA GLY A 299 -3.90 -11.81 35.41
C GLY A 299 -4.79 -11.21 36.52
N LYS A 300 -4.31 -10.21 37.24
CA LYS A 300 -4.99 -9.66 38.42
C LYS A 300 -6.03 -8.57 38.13
N GLN A 301 -6.19 -8.16 36.88
CA GLN A 301 -7.06 -7.05 36.52
C GLN A 301 -8.21 -7.51 35.61
N ASN A 302 -9.33 -6.78 35.67
CA ASN A 302 -10.45 -7.03 34.78
C ASN A 302 -10.28 -6.24 33.48
N LYS A 303 -10.24 -6.94 32.32
CA LYS A 303 -10.11 -6.31 31.00
C LYS A 303 -11.25 -5.34 30.64
N ASN A 304 -12.42 -5.53 31.26
CA ASN A 304 -13.62 -4.73 31.00
C ASN A 304 -13.84 -3.66 32.10
N ARG A 305 -12.81 -3.31 32.85
CA ARG A 305 -12.88 -2.25 33.84
C ARG A 305 -13.43 -0.95 33.23
N PRO A 306 -14.36 -0.25 33.89
CA PRO A 306 -14.80 1.09 33.46
C PRO A 306 -13.60 2.03 33.25
N GLY A 307 -13.56 2.74 32.14
CA GLY A 307 -12.41 3.56 31.73
C GLY A 307 -11.26 2.79 31.06
N GLY A 308 -11.38 1.45 30.93
CA GLY A 308 -10.35 0.60 30.34
C GLY A 308 -9.12 0.39 31.22
N LEU A 309 -8.24 -0.52 30.80
CA LEU A 309 -6.89 -0.68 31.36
C LEU A 309 -5.88 -0.06 30.39
N PRO A 310 -4.93 0.76 30.89
CA PRO A 310 -3.82 1.19 30.07
C PRO A 310 -3.10 -0.01 29.46
N MET A 311 -2.68 0.13 28.19
CA MET A 311 -1.89 -0.91 27.53
C MET A 311 -0.44 -0.79 28.00
N VAL A 312 0.07 -1.79 28.72
CA VAL A 312 1.43 -1.81 29.29
C VAL A 312 2.34 -2.81 28.59
N ILE A 313 1.78 -3.64 27.70
CA ILE A 313 2.56 -4.50 26.81
C ILE A 313 2.68 -3.87 25.43
N ASP A 314 3.73 -4.22 24.72
CA ASP A 314 3.85 -3.90 23.30
C ASP A 314 2.82 -4.70 22.50
N THR A 315 1.92 -4.00 21.85
CA THR A 315 0.90 -4.63 21.00
C THR A 315 1.46 -4.99 19.63
N PHE A 316 0.86 -6.00 19.01
CA PHE A 316 1.24 -6.38 17.66
C PHE A 316 0.01 -6.50 16.74
N THR A 317 0.26 -6.36 15.46
CA THR A 317 -0.76 -6.37 14.40
C THR A 317 -0.73 -7.68 13.62
N PRO A 318 -1.85 -8.08 12.95
CA PRO A 318 -1.85 -9.23 12.04
C PRO A 318 -0.75 -9.17 10.96
N HIS A 319 -0.36 -7.97 10.53
CA HIS A 319 0.68 -7.81 9.51
C HIS A 319 2.09 -8.04 10.05
N GLN A 320 2.34 -7.68 11.33
CA GLN A 320 3.60 -8.00 11.99
C GLN A 320 3.82 -9.52 12.14
N LEU A 321 2.76 -10.31 12.37
CA LEU A 321 2.86 -11.77 12.41
C LEU A 321 3.35 -12.34 11.07
N ARG A 322 2.81 -11.83 9.96
CA ARG A 322 3.30 -12.21 8.63
C ARG A 322 4.76 -11.77 8.42
N HIS A 323 5.14 -10.58 8.88
CA HIS A 323 6.53 -10.12 8.82
C HIS A 323 7.44 -11.02 9.65
N THR A 324 6.98 -11.42 10.84
CA THR A 324 7.70 -12.36 11.72
C THR A 324 7.89 -13.71 11.06
N PHE A 325 6.90 -14.24 10.34
CA PHE A 325 7.07 -15.49 9.60
C PHE A 325 8.21 -15.41 8.57
N CYS A 326 8.32 -14.30 7.84
CA CYS A 326 9.43 -14.07 6.92
C CYS A 326 10.78 -14.07 7.66
N THR A 327 10.83 -13.46 8.83
CA THR A 327 12.02 -13.45 9.71
C THR A 327 12.35 -14.84 10.24
N LEU A 328 11.35 -15.64 10.63
CA LEU A 328 11.53 -17.01 11.06
C LEU A 328 12.12 -17.89 9.94
N MET A 329 11.64 -17.73 8.70
CA MET A 329 12.22 -18.42 7.54
C MET A 329 13.69 -18.05 7.33
N TYR A 330 14.04 -16.76 7.47
CA TYR A 330 15.42 -16.32 7.40
C TYR A 330 16.31 -17.03 8.46
N PHE A 331 15.89 -17.06 9.72
CA PHE A 331 16.64 -17.72 10.78
C PHE A 331 16.70 -19.25 10.61
N ALA A 332 15.69 -19.86 10.01
CA ALA A 332 15.68 -21.27 9.65
C ALA A 332 16.59 -21.58 8.44
N GLY A 333 17.17 -20.58 7.78
CA GLY A 333 18.06 -20.77 6.64
C GLY A 333 17.34 -21.03 5.33
N VAL A 334 16.03 -20.75 5.26
CA VAL A 334 15.25 -20.84 4.03
C VAL A 334 15.75 -19.77 3.04
N ASP A 335 15.97 -20.15 1.80
CA ASP A 335 16.43 -19.22 0.77
C ASP A 335 15.35 -18.18 0.42
N VAL A 336 15.79 -17.04 -0.14
CA VAL A 336 14.91 -15.90 -0.39
C VAL A 336 13.84 -16.17 -1.45
N LEU A 337 14.11 -17.07 -2.42
CA LEU A 337 13.13 -17.42 -3.47
C LEU A 337 12.01 -18.27 -2.89
N THR A 338 12.36 -19.31 -2.14
CA THR A 338 11.40 -20.15 -1.41
C THR A 338 10.57 -19.29 -0.44
N ALA A 339 11.21 -18.38 0.30
CA ALA A 339 10.49 -17.46 1.19
C ALA A 339 9.53 -16.52 0.44
N ARG A 340 9.96 -15.97 -0.70
CA ARG A 340 9.09 -15.17 -1.58
C ARG A 340 7.85 -15.95 -2.01
N ASP A 341 8.03 -17.18 -2.44
CA ASP A 341 6.93 -18.03 -2.96
C ASP A 341 5.98 -18.44 -1.84
N GLN A 342 6.49 -18.85 -0.68
CA GLN A 342 5.68 -19.09 0.52
C GLN A 342 4.87 -17.86 0.93
N MET A 343 5.48 -16.67 0.91
CA MET A 343 4.81 -15.41 1.23
C MET A 343 3.86 -14.94 0.13
N GLY A 344 4.02 -15.40 -1.12
CA GLY A 344 3.28 -14.87 -2.27
C GLY A 344 3.57 -13.40 -2.53
N HIS A 345 4.82 -12.99 -2.44
CA HIS A 345 5.27 -11.67 -2.84
C HIS A 345 5.46 -11.63 -4.34
N LYS A 346 4.76 -10.72 -5.02
CA LYS A 346 4.92 -10.51 -6.46
C LYS A 346 6.34 -10.07 -6.81
N ASP A 347 6.91 -9.21 -5.96
CA ASP A 347 8.24 -8.66 -6.12
C ASP A 347 9.17 -9.22 -5.04
N ILE A 348 10.27 -9.80 -5.47
CA ILE A 348 11.31 -10.34 -4.58
C ILE A 348 11.93 -9.27 -3.69
N THR A 349 11.94 -8.01 -4.12
CA THR A 349 12.54 -6.88 -3.39
C THR A 349 11.95 -6.73 -1.99
N VAL A 350 10.68 -7.08 -1.80
CA VAL A 350 10.03 -7.05 -0.48
C VAL A 350 10.65 -8.08 0.47
N THR A 351 10.82 -9.33 0.03
CA THR A 351 11.45 -10.39 0.83
C THR A 351 12.95 -10.12 0.99
N LEU A 352 13.61 -9.73 -0.08
CA LEU A 352 15.03 -9.40 -0.09
C LEU A 352 15.34 -8.23 0.85
N GLY A 353 14.47 -7.21 0.93
CA GLY A 353 14.61 -6.10 1.86
C GLY A 353 14.65 -6.55 3.32
N ILE A 354 13.76 -7.48 3.69
CA ILE A 354 13.74 -8.08 5.04
C ILE A 354 15.04 -8.87 5.29
N TYR A 355 15.42 -9.75 4.37
CA TYR A 355 16.61 -10.57 4.48
C TYR A 355 17.88 -9.72 4.57
N THR A 356 18.00 -8.68 3.74
CA THR A 356 19.16 -7.76 3.76
C THR A 356 19.25 -6.97 5.07
N SER A 357 18.12 -6.54 5.62
CA SER A 357 18.08 -5.87 6.92
C SER A 357 18.57 -6.79 8.04
N LEU A 358 18.12 -8.04 8.04
CA LEU A 358 18.53 -9.07 8.99
C LEU A 358 20.00 -9.47 8.80
N ASP A 359 20.48 -9.56 7.56
CA ASP A 359 21.89 -9.84 7.26
C ASP A 359 22.81 -8.78 7.85
N LYS A 360 22.47 -7.50 7.73
CA LYS A 360 23.24 -6.42 8.36
C LYS A 360 23.32 -6.57 9.87
N LYS A 361 22.21 -6.97 10.51
CA LYS A 361 22.11 -7.14 11.97
C LYS A 361 22.84 -8.41 12.47
N PHE A 362 22.85 -9.50 11.67
CA PHE A 362 23.32 -10.83 12.08
C PHE A 362 24.48 -11.38 11.24
N LYS A 363 25.19 -10.56 10.48
CA LYS A 363 26.29 -10.96 9.59
C LYS A 363 27.32 -11.87 10.28
N LYS A 364 27.71 -11.55 11.51
CA LYS A 364 28.69 -12.33 12.31
C LYS A 364 28.22 -13.76 12.59
N LYS A 365 26.91 -13.97 12.86
CA LYS A 365 26.36 -15.31 13.09
C LYS A 365 26.37 -16.20 11.84
N LYS A 366 26.29 -15.64 10.63
CA LYS A 366 26.34 -16.41 9.37
C LYS A 366 27.76 -16.94 9.06
N ILE A 367 28.77 -16.13 9.32
CA ILE A 367 30.19 -16.58 9.16
C ILE A 367 30.50 -17.77 10.08
N ASN A 368 30.00 -17.75 11.33
CA ASN A 368 30.17 -18.87 12.25
C ASN A 368 29.52 -20.19 11.72
N ARG A 369 28.41 -20.08 10.92
CA ARG A 369 27.83 -21.27 10.25
C ARG A 369 28.74 -21.84 9.16
N LEU A 370 29.43 -20.99 8.40
CA LEU A 370 30.40 -21.40 7.41
C LEU A 370 31.55 -22.15 8.10
N ASP A 371 32.09 -21.63 9.21
CA ASP A 371 33.14 -22.28 9.99
C ASP A 371 32.67 -23.64 10.52
N ALA A 372 31.46 -23.75 11.02
CA ALA A 372 30.91 -25.03 11.48
C ALA A 372 30.73 -26.02 10.32
N TYR A 373 30.28 -25.58 9.15
CA TYR A 373 30.18 -26.42 7.95
C TYR A 373 31.56 -26.93 7.49
N LEU A 374 32.54 -26.04 7.41
CA LEU A 374 33.90 -26.39 7.00
C LEU A 374 34.57 -27.39 7.98
N LYS A 375 34.40 -27.20 9.29
CA LYS A 375 34.86 -28.14 10.31
C LYS A 375 34.25 -29.54 10.14
N LYS A 376 32.90 -29.59 9.88
CA LYS A 376 32.19 -30.85 9.65
C LYS A 376 32.65 -31.54 8.35
N SER A 377 32.87 -30.78 7.29
CA SER A 377 33.33 -31.25 5.99
C SER A 377 34.77 -31.80 6.07
N THR A 378 35.65 -31.17 6.85
CA THR A 378 37.02 -31.61 7.08
C THR A 378 37.07 -32.87 7.94
N ALA A 379 36.20 -32.98 8.96
CA ALA A 379 36.12 -34.19 9.80
C ALA A 379 35.64 -35.41 9.00
N ILE A 380 34.71 -35.25 8.06
CA ILE A 380 34.25 -36.35 7.18
C ILE A 380 35.37 -36.83 6.26
N LYS A 381 36.18 -35.91 5.70
CA LYS A 381 37.33 -36.30 4.86
C LYS A 381 38.42 -37.02 5.64
N LEU A 382 38.68 -36.68 6.89
CA LEU A 382 39.64 -37.36 7.75
C LEU A 382 39.15 -38.74 8.19
N SER A 383 37.87 -38.97 8.38
CA SER A 383 37.29 -40.27 8.71
C SER A 383 37.25 -41.24 7.51
N SER A 384 37.20 -40.72 6.29
CA SER A 384 37.22 -41.54 5.06
C SER A 384 38.64 -41.89 4.57
N ALA A 385 39.66 -41.21 5.08
CA ALA A 385 41.07 -41.47 4.73
C ALA A 385 41.79 -42.51 5.63
N GLY A 386 41.08 -43.06 6.62
CA GLY A 386 41.62 -43.94 7.64
C GLY A 386 41.27 -45.43 7.49
N SER A 387 41.17 -45.99 6.27
CA SER A 387 41.11 -47.45 6.08
C SER A 387 42.50 -47.95 5.78
N PRO A 388 43.13 -48.80 6.63
CA PRO A 388 44.43 -49.39 6.32
C PRO A 388 44.28 -50.35 5.15
N VAL A 389 45.11 -50.18 4.13
CA VAL A 389 45.32 -51.15 3.08
C VAL A 389 45.92 -52.38 3.78
N ALA A 390 45.17 -53.48 3.83
CA ALA A 390 45.69 -54.77 4.23
C ALA A 390 46.79 -55.20 3.23
N GLN A 391 48.01 -55.24 3.66
CA GLN A 391 49.08 -55.90 2.94
C GLN A 391 48.81 -57.42 2.92
N ILE A 392 48.57 -57.96 1.74
CA ILE A 392 48.60 -59.40 1.47
C ILE A 392 50.03 -59.69 1.09
N GLY A 393 50.73 -60.42 1.96
CA GLY A 393 51.97 -61.11 1.67
C GLY A 393 51.75 -62.52 1.09
#